data_52d6ae25a2ab7362e548fc002a7a8a9c
#
_entry.id   52d6ae25a2ab7362e548fc002a7a8a9c
#
_cell.length_a   1.000
_cell.length_b   1.000
_cell.length_c   1.000
_cell.angle_alpha   90.00
_cell.angle_beta   90.00
_cell.angle_gamma   90.00
#
_symmetry.space_group_name_H-M   'P 1'
#
loop_
_entity.id
_entity.type
_entity.pdbx_description
1 polymer ?
#
loop_
_entity_poly.entity_id
_entity_poly.type
_entity_poly.pdbx_seq_one_letter_code
_entity_poly.pdbx_strand_id
1 'polypeptide(L)'
;MCNASALAAERPHIVLMMADDQGWGETSYNGHPVLKTPNLDAMAESGLRFDRFYASAPVCSPTRASVLTGRTNNRTGVESHGFALRLQEKTLPQALAKAGYRCGHFGKWHLNGLRGPGVPILKSDDHNPGAFGFHEWLSVTNFFDRDPILSRKGEFEEHQGDSSEIVVDEALKFIETEAKQGKLTFTVIWFGTPHSPFRAAEEDTTEFADLDQQSRNHYGELVALDRSVGTLRAKLRELEIADNTLFWYCSDNGGLPKITPETVGGLRGFKGSLYEGGLRVPGIIEWPAQIKAGRATNYSAGVVDIFPTIAELLELDTSSMLYPQDGLSLASLLHNELLEGLIRDKPLVFSCFGETAIIYKNLKLLQLGRGKSAKKQRYEVYDLLTDTQETENIYSRKDNAALRDMMLEFQASLARSIAGQDYPESEVREGEPEPRFWTDVDAYRVYFDDWRDRPEYSSRLRGK
;
A
#
# COMPACT_ATOMS: atom_id res chain seq x y z
N MET A 1 38.47 -27.52 14.87
CA MET A 1 37.00 -27.46 15.14
C MET A 1 36.64 -25.99 15.21
N CYS A 2 36.26 -25.37 14.12
CA CYS A 2 35.76 -24.00 14.09
C CYS A 2 34.31 -24.05 14.51
N ASN A 3 33.99 -23.50 15.68
CA ASN A 3 32.62 -23.21 16.07
C ASN A 3 32.10 -22.09 15.17
N ALA A 4 31.38 -22.41 14.13
CA ALA A 4 30.47 -21.50 13.48
C ALA A 4 29.20 -21.47 14.32
N SER A 5 29.18 -20.64 15.38
CA SER A 5 27.91 -20.15 15.90
C SER A 5 27.38 -19.20 14.82
N ALA A 6 26.44 -19.68 14.02
CA ALA A 6 25.58 -18.80 13.27
C ALA A 6 24.96 -17.84 14.33
N LEU A 7 25.43 -16.61 14.38
CA LEU A 7 24.73 -15.53 15.07
C LEU A 7 23.33 -15.53 14.45
N ALA A 8 22.31 -15.91 15.21
CA ALA A 8 20.94 -15.68 14.80
C ALA A 8 20.86 -14.20 14.45
N ALA A 9 20.50 -13.89 13.21
CA ALA A 9 20.43 -12.52 12.76
C ALA A 9 19.51 -11.75 13.72
N GLU A 10 20.01 -10.65 14.25
CA GLU A 10 19.24 -9.82 15.17
C GLU A 10 17.96 -9.35 14.45
N ARG A 11 16.80 -9.53 15.06
CA ARG A 11 15.52 -9.14 14.48
C ARG A 11 15.53 -7.64 14.15
N PRO A 12 15.11 -7.22 12.94
CA PRO A 12 15.16 -5.82 12.54
C PRO A 12 14.02 -4.98 13.13
N HIS A 13 14.21 -3.67 13.19
CA HIS A 13 13.10 -2.74 13.10
C HIS A 13 12.45 -2.86 11.72
N ILE A 14 11.16 -2.61 11.61
CA ILE A 14 10.43 -2.73 10.35
C ILE A 14 9.66 -1.45 10.10
N VAL A 15 9.85 -0.84 8.92
CA VAL A 15 9.11 0.32 8.44
C VAL A 15 8.44 -0.03 7.12
N LEU A 16 7.11 0.11 7.06
CA LEU A 16 6.34 0.05 5.82
C LEU A 16 5.81 1.44 5.50
N MET A 17 6.28 2.02 4.41
CA MET A 17 5.87 3.34 3.95
C MET A 17 5.14 3.21 2.62
N MET A 18 3.98 3.88 2.48
CA MET A 18 3.14 3.75 1.28
C MET A 18 2.54 5.09 0.89
N ALA A 19 2.79 5.49 -0.37
CA ALA A 19 2.15 6.64 -1.00
C ALA A 19 0.68 6.33 -1.35
N ASP A 20 -0.11 7.38 -1.59
CA ASP A 20 -1.51 7.31 -2.00
C ASP A 20 -1.64 7.89 -3.41
N ASP A 21 -1.86 7.04 -4.40
CA ASP A 21 -1.98 7.37 -5.82
C ASP A 21 -0.65 7.68 -6.56
N GLN A 22 0.52 7.41 -6.00
CA GLN A 22 1.77 7.56 -6.75
C GLN A 22 1.91 6.46 -7.81
N GLY A 23 2.00 6.84 -9.07
CA GLY A 23 2.21 5.93 -10.18
C GLY A 23 3.64 5.43 -10.30
N TRP A 24 3.83 4.33 -11.03
CA TRP A 24 5.15 3.74 -11.29
C TRP A 24 6.11 4.72 -11.97
N GLY A 25 5.59 5.58 -12.86
CA GLY A 25 6.38 6.59 -13.56
C GLY A 25 6.83 7.77 -12.70
N GLU A 26 6.29 7.95 -11.51
CA GLU A 26 6.52 9.14 -10.67
C GLU A 26 7.72 9.00 -9.72
N THR A 27 8.81 8.50 -10.27
CA THR A 27 10.13 8.45 -9.63
C THR A 27 11.21 8.79 -10.64
N SER A 28 12.28 9.50 -10.22
CA SER A 28 13.36 9.86 -11.14
C SER A 28 14.09 8.64 -11.66
N TYR A 29 14.24 7.58 -10.87
CA TYR A 29 14.89 6.34 -11.33
C TYR A 29 14.07 5.59 -12.39
N ASN A 30 12.78 5.86 -12.56
CA ASN A 30 11.95 5.36 -13.67
C ASN A 30 11.88 6.35 -14.84
N GLY A 31 12.64 7.47 -14.77
CA GLY A 31 12.81 8.40 -15.89
C GLY A 31 11.71 9.45 -15.99
N HIS A 32 11.05 9.84 -14.89
CA HIS A 32 10.07 10.92 -14.93
C HIS A 32 10.67 12.20 -15.52
N PRO A 33 10.00 12.85 -16.49
CA PRO A 33 10.61 13.93 -17.26
C PRO A 33 10.85 15.22 -16.48
N VAL A 34 10.07 15.51 -15.43
CA VAL A 34 10.19 16.76 -14.66
C VAL A 34 10.32 16.55 -13.15
N LEU A 35 9.72 15.52 -12.58
CA LEU A 35 9.79 15.23 -11.14
C LEU A 35 11.14 14.61 -10.78
N LYS A 36 11.72 15.09 -9.69
CA LYS A 36 12.93 14.53 -9.08
C LYS A 36 12.61 13.99 -7.71
N THR A 37 13.06 12.76 -7.45
CA THR A 37 12.86 12.04 -6.19
C THR A 37 14.20 11.55 -5.62
N PRO A 38 15.12 12.46 -5.25
CA PRO A 38 16.49 12.10 -4.90
C PRO A 38 16.59 11.16 -3.69
N ASN A 39 15.63 11.21 -2.77
CA ASN A 39 15.65 10.34 -1.59
C ASN A 39 15.13 8.92 -1.88
N LEU A 40 14.13 8.78 -2.76
CA LEU A 40 13.69 7.48 -3.29
C LEU A 40 14.79 6.88 -4.20
N ASP A 41 15.46 7.70 -5.02
CA ASP A 41 16.59 7.25 -5.83
C ASP A 41 17.73 6.71 -4.94
N ALA A 42 18.10 7.45 -3.90
CA ALA A 42 19.11 7.02 -2.94
C ALA A 42 18.68 5.77 -2.15
N MET A 43 17.40 5.59 -1.88
CA MET A 43 16.87 4.36 -1.28
C MET A 43 17.00 3.17 -2.25
N ALA A 44 16.63 3.35 -3.51
CA ALA A 44 16.76 2.35 -4.57
C ALA A 44 18.25 1.95 -4.80
N GLU A 45 19.16 2.91 -4.76
CA GLU A 45 20.61 2.68 -4.86
C GLU A 45 21.18 1.95 -3.62
N SER A 46 20.58 2.12 -2.46
CA SER A 46 21.02 1.50 -1.20
C SER A 46 20.41 0.12 -0.94
N GLY A 47 19.44 -0.32 -1.74
CA GLY A 47 18.68 -1.53 -1.49
C GLY A 47 18.39 -2.37 -2.73
N LEU A 48 17.22 -2.96 -2.74
CA LEU A 48 16.62 -3.73 -3.83
C LEU A 48 15.43 -2.97 -4.42
N ARG A 49 15.55 -2.55 -5.68
CA ARG A 49 14.47 -1.99 -6.47
C ARG A 49 13.74 -3.08 -7.26
N PHE A 50 12.42 -3.03 -7.24
CA PHE A 50 11.58 -3.87 -8.08
C PHE A 50 11.09 -3.08 -9.30
N ASP A 51 11.43 -3.55 -10.50
CA ASP A 51 10.88 -2.99 -11.73
C ASP A 51 9.44 -3.44 -11.98
N ARG A 52 9.00 -4.54 -11.31
CA ARG A 52 7.65 -5.12 -11.40
C ARG A 52 7.07 -5.38 -10.01
N PHE A 53 6.76 -4.30 -9.28
CA PHE A 53 6.04 -4.38 -8.01
C PHE A 53 4.57 -3.97 -8.20
N TYR A 54 3.66 -4.68 -7.54
CA TYR A 54 2.23 -4.52 -7.79
C TYR A 54 1.45 -4.22 -6.50
N ALA A 55 0.57 -3.23 -6.58
CA ALA A 55 -0.55 -3.08 -5.66
C ALA A 55 -1.48 -4.29 -5.76
N SER A 56 -2.32 -4.55 -4.74
CA SER A 56 -3.25 -5.70 -4.78
C SER A 56 -4.51 -5.41 -5.59
N ALA A 57 -4.83 -4.14 -5.77
CA ALA A 57 -5.95 -3.66 -6.57
C ALA A 57 -5.64 -2.25 -7.09
N PRO A 58 -6.35 -1.78 -8.12
CA PRO A 58 -6.12 -0.46 -8.69
C PRO A 58 -6.77 0.68 -7.86
N VAL A 59 -7.02 0.47 -6.57
CA VAL A 59 -7.66 1.42 -5.65
C VAL A 59 -7.19 1.22 -4.20
N CYS A 60 -7.29 2.26 -3.38
CA CYS A 60 -6.60 2.42 -2.09
C CYS A 60 -6.93 1.35 -1.01
N SER A 61 -8.18 1.31 -0.49
CA SER A 61 -8.54 0.44 0.66
C SER A 61 -8.21 -1.03 0.41
N PRO A 62 -8.50 -1.60 -0.77
CA PRO A 62 -8.16 -2.98 -1.11
C PRO A 62 -6.68 -3.32 -0.91
N THR A 63 -5.78 -2.46 -1.41
CA THR A 63 -4.33 -2.68 -1.27
C THR A 63 -3.89 -2.61 0.19
N ARG A 64 -4.43 -1.68 0.97
CA ARG A 64 -4.14 -1.52 2.40
C ARG A 64 -4.52 -2.76 3.20
N ALA A 65 -5.68 -3.35 2.90
CA ALA A 65 -6.10 -4.63 3.49
C ALA A 65 -5.12 -5.76 3.16
N SER A 66 -4.68 -5.84 1.90
CA SER A 66 -3.76 -6.88 1.44
C SER A 66 -2.36 -6.75 2.04
N VAL A 67 -1.86 -5.52 2.27
CA VAL A 67 -0.60 -5.27 3.01
C VAL A 67 -0.65 -5.89 4.40
N LEU A 68 -1.76 -5.70 5.11
CA LEU A 68 -1.90 -6.17 6.49
C LEU A 68 -2.13 -7.68 6.61
N THR A 69 -2.68 -8.33 5.58
CA THR A 69 -3.16 -9.71 5.69
C THR A 69 -2.41 -10.73 4.82
N GLY A 70 -1.67 -10.28 3.78
CA GLY A 70 -1.08 -11.17 2.77
C GLY A 70 -2.10 -11.83 1.85
N ARG A 71 -3.37 -11.40 1.89
CA ARG A 71 -4.51 -11.96 1.16
C ARG A 71 -5.07 -10.94 0.18
N THR A 72 -5.62 -11.38 -0.93
CA THR A 72 -6.28 -10.47 -1.87
C THR A 72 -7.48 -9.79 -1.20
N ASN A 73 -7.71 -8.57 -1.58
CA ASN A 73 -8.69 -7.66 -0.99
C ASN A 73 -10.11 -8.24 -0.86
N ASN A 74 -10.61 -8.94 -1.87
CA ASN A 74 -11.97 -9.48 -1.83
C ASN A 74 -12.13 -10.62 -0.80
N ARG A 75 -11.04 -11.34 -0.44
CA ARG A 75 -11.10 -12.32 0.66
C ARG A 75 -11.32 -11.66 2.01
N THR A 76 -10.77 -10.46 2.16
CA THR A 76 -10.79 -9.70 3.41
C THR A 76 -12.07 -8.87 3.61
N GLY A 77 -12.99 -8.89 2.63
CA GLY A 77 -14.20 -8.07 2.61
C GLY A 77 -13.99 -6.65 2.07
N VAL A 78 -12.75 -6.25 1.74
CA VAL A 78 -12.45 -4.91 1.24
C VAL A 78 -12.50 -4.89 -0.29
N GLU A 79 -13.69 -4.83 -0.85
CA GLU A 79 -13.90 -4.97 -2.30
C GLU A 79 -13.55 -3.69 -3.08
N SER A 80 -13.69 -2.53 -2.45
CA SER A 80 -13.48 -1.21 -3.06
C SER A 80 -13.15 -0.16 -2.00
N HIS A 81 -13.19 1.14 -2.41
CA HIS A 81 -12.90 2.27 -1.53
C HIS A 81 -13.76 2.31 -0.28
N GLY A 82 -13.12 2.46 0.87
CA GLY A 82 -13.76 2.73 2.15
C GLY A 82 -14.48 1.54 2.77
N PHE A 83 -14.39 0.32 2.21
CA PHE A 83 -14.87 -0.87 2.88
C PHE A 83 -14.05 -1.15 4.15
N ALA A 84 -14.71 -1.68 5.18
CA ALA A 84 -14.06 -2.08 6.41
C ALA A 84 -13.29 -3.39 6.23
N LEU A 85 -12.14 -3.50 6.87
CA LEU A 85 -11.43 -4.77 7.01
C LEU A 85 -12.16 -5.64 8.02
N ARG A 86 -12.45 -6.89 7.68
CA ARG A 86 -13.13 -7.82 8.59
C ARG A 86 -12.32 -8.03 9.88
N LEU A 87 -12.99 -7.93 11.03
CA LEU A 87 -12.36 -8.11 12.34
C LEU A 87 -11.84 -9.53 12.58
N GLN A 88 -12.31 -10.51 11.80
CA GLN A 88 -11.84 -11.90 11.83
C GLN A 88 -10.49 -12.10 11.12
N GLU A 89 -10.03 -11.13 10.33
CA GLU A 89 -8.74 -11.22 9.66
C GLU A 89 -7.59 -11.23 10.68
N LYS A 90 -6.57 -12.01 10.36
CA LYS A 90 -5.30 -12.01 11.08
C LYS A 90 -4.34 -11.07 10.39
N THR A 91 -3.85 -10.10 11.11
CA THR A 91 -3.05 -9.02 10.56
C THR A 91 -1.59 -9.10 10.97
N LEU A 92 -0.72 -8.58 10.13
CA LEU A 92 0.73 -8.50 10.39
C LEU A 92 1.06 -7.79 11.73
N PRO A 93 0.45 -6.62 12.07
CA PRO A 93 0.74 -6.01 13.37
C PRO A 93 0.29 -6.88 14.55
N GLN A 94 -0.81 -7.65 14.47
CA GLN A 94 -1.19 -8.60 15.51
C GLN A 94 -0.15 -9.73 15.67
N ALA A 95 0.38 -10.24 14.56
CA ALA A 95 1.43 -11.26 14.58
C ALA A 95 2.73 -10.72 15.19
N LEU A 96 3.14 -9.51 14.78
CA LEU A 96 4.34 -8.86 15.26
C LEU A 96 4.23 -8.44 16.75
N ALA A 97 3.06 -7.98 17.18
CA ALA A 97 2.81 -7.68 18.59
C ALA A 97 3.01 -8.92 19.47
N LYS A 98 2.52 -10.10 19.04
CA LYS A 98 2.77 -11.38 19.71
C LYS A 98 4.25 -11.78 19.71
N ALA A 99 5.00 -11.37 18.68
CA ALA A 99 6.45 -11.58 18.58
C ALA A 99 7.28 -10.55 19.37
N GLY A 100 6.63 -9.63 20.11
CA GLY A 100 7.28 -8.66 21.00
C GLY A 100 7.54 -7.29 20.37
N TYR A 101 7.06 -7.03 19.15
CA TYR A 101 7.19 -5.72 18.52
C TYR A 101 6.22 -4.70 19.11
N ARG A 102 6.66 -3.45 19.16
CA ARG A 102 5.77 -2.30 19.33
C ARG A 102 5.28 -1.86 17.94
N CYS A 103 3.98 -1.84 17.73
CA CYS A 103 3.37 -1.56 16.44
C CYS A 103 2.75 -0.16 16.44
N GLY A 104 3.12 0.69 15.46
CA GLY A 104 2.61 2.05 15.27
C GLY A 104 2.04 2.27 13.87
N HIS A 105 0.95 3.03 13.74
CA HIS A 105 0.33 3.42 12.48
C HIS A 105 0.16 4.93 12.39
N PHE A 106 0.64 5.54 11.30
CA PHE A 106 0.64 6.99 11.08
C PHE A 106 0.09 7.33 9.70
N GLY A 107 -0.98 8.16 9.67
CA GLY A 107 -1.59 8.65 8.44
C GLY A 107 -2.92 7.99 8.07
N LYS A 108 -3.14 7.78 6.78
CA LYS A 108 -4.39 7.29 6.20
C LYS A 108 -4.67 5.83 6.58
N TRP A 109 -5.80 5.57 7.23
CA TRP A 109 -6.23 4.21 7.58
C TRP A 109 -7.06 3.55 6.48
N HIS A 110 -8.20 4.12 6.14
CA HIS A 110 -9.11 3.74 5.05
C HIS A 110 -9.63 2.29 5.08
N LEU A 111 -9.73 1.69 6.27
CA LEU A 111 -10.20 0.31 6.50
C LEU A 111 -11.34 0.24 7.54
N ASN A 112 -12.03 1.35 7.77
CA ASN A 112 -13.04 1.49 8.83
C ASN A 112 -14.46 1.76 8.31
N GLY A 113 -14.76 1.44 7.05
CA GLY A 113 -16.12 1.54 6.52
C GLY A 113 -16.58 2.96 6.19
N LEU A 114 -15.65 3.93 6.07
CA LEU A 114 -15.99 5.33 5.82
C LEU A 114 -15.46 5.85 4.49
N ARG A 115 -16.26 6.73 3.86
CA ARG A 115 -15.97 7.42 2.59
C ARG A 115 -15.97 8.94 2.78
N GLY A 116 -15.42 9.63 1.82
CA GLY A 116 -15.28 11.09 1.75
C GLY A 116 -13.90 11.55 2.14
N PRO A 117 -13.65 12.88 2.24
CA PRO A 117 -12.42 13.41 2.80
C PRO A 117 -12.12 12.78 4.16
N GLY A 118 -10.85 12.57 4.48
CA GLY A 118 -10.47 11.96 5.73
C GLY A 118 -10.86 12.83 6.92
N VAL A 119 -11.53 12.21 7.90
CA VAL A 119 -11.84 12.81 9.19
C VAL A 119 -11.14 12.02 10.29
N PRO A 120 -10.86 12.61 11.46
CA PRO A 120 -10.25 11.89 12.57
C PRO A 120 -11.06 10.64 12.94
N ILE A 121 -10.38 9.55 13.24
CA ILE A 121 -11.02 8.28 13.63
C ILE A 121 -11.60 8.42 15.04
N LEU A 122 -12.86 8.06 15.21
CA LEU A 122 -13.55 8.10 16.50
C LEU A 122 -12.96 7.04 17.45
N LYS A 123 -12.91 7.36 18.74
CA LYS A 123 -12.53 6.41 19.79
C LYS A 123 -13.45 5.17 19.84
N SER A 124 -14.72 5.38 19.50
CA SER A 124 -15.76 4.34 19.46
C SER A 124 -15.79 3.53 18.18
N ASP A 125 -14.93 3.82 17.21
CA ASP A 125 -14.85 3.06 15.96
C ASP A 125 -14.15 1.72 16.26
N ASP A 126 -14.89 0.61 16.09
CA ASP A 126 -14.39 -0.75 16.33
C ASP A 126 -13.45 -1.27 15.24
N HIS A 127 -13.35 -0.54 14.12
CA HIS A 127 -12.39 -0.80 13.03
C HIS A 127 -11.22 0.19 13.02
N ASN A 128 -10.88 0.78 14.16
CA ASN A 128 -9.69 1.64 14.28
C ASN A 128 -8.38 0.81 14.19
N PRO A 129 -7.22 1.43 13.97
CA PRO A 129 -5.94 0.70 13.86
C PRO A 129 -5.61 -0.18 15.08
N GLY A 130 -6.05 0.22 16.27
CA GLY A 130 -5.84 -0.56 17.50
C GLY A 130 -6.53 -1.93 17.48
N ALA A 131 -7.69 -2.05 16.86
CA ALA A 131 -8.41 -3.32 16.71
C ALA A 131 -7.60 -4.35 15.88
N PHE A 132 -6.71 -3.87 15.03
CA PHE A 132 -5.87 -4.69 14.16
C PHE A 132 -4.42 -4.83 14.63
N GLY A 133 -4.12 -4.48 15.91
CA GLY A 133 -2.86 -4.79 16.56
C GLY A 133 -1.87 -3.63 16.68
N PHE A 134 -2.24 -2.41 16.30
CA PHE A 134 -1.40 -1.24 16.52
C PHE A 134 -1.55 -0.72 17.97
N HIS A 135 -0.43 -0.59 18.67
CA HIS A 135 -0.37 -0.10 20.04
C HIS A 135 -0.47 1.44 20.10
N GLU A 136 0.11 2.08 19.11
CA GLU A 136 0.08 3.53 18.93
C GLU A 136 -0.41 3.86 17.53
N TRP A 137 -1.22 4.92 17.41
CA TRP A 137 -1.63 5.40 16.10
C TRP A 137 -2.04 6.86 16.13
N LEU A 138 -1.65 7.58 15.08
CA LEU A 138 -2.11 8.92 14.73
C LEU A 138 -2.66 8.85 13.31
N SER A 139 -3.98 8.79 13.16
CA SER A 139 -4.58 8.35 11.91
C SER A 139 -5.84 9.11 11.55
N VAL A 140 -6.20 9.02 10.29
CA VAL A 140 -7.39 9.62 9.69
C VAL A 140 -8.10 8.58 8.82
N THR A 141 -9.40 8.75 8.62
CA THR A 141 -10.22 7.73 7.94
C THR A 141 -9.88 7.55 6.47
N ASN A 142 -9.46 8.61 5.74
CA ASN A 142 -9.19 8.58 4.31
C ASN A 142 -8.10 9.61 3.94
N PHE A 143 -8.06 10.08 2.68
CA PHE A 143 -7.09 11.07 2.23
C PHE A 143 -7.15 12.36 3.06
N PHE A 144 -6.03 12.96 3.28
CA PHE A 144 -5.83 14.18 4.04
C PHE A 144 -4.68 14.98 3.41
N ASP A 145 -4.67 16.25 3.71
CA ASP A 145 -3.80 17.21 3.08
C ASP A 145 -3.15 18.11 4.14
N ARG A 146 -2.60 19.27 3.74
CA ARG A 146 -1.99 20.24 4.66
C ARG A 146 -2.93 20.64 5.79
N ASP A 147 -2.34 20.90 6.95
CA ASP A 147 -3.02 21.34 8.17
C ASP A 147 -4.10 20.36 8.64
N PRO A 148 -3.82 19.04 8.70
CA PRO A 148 -4.85 18.03 8.97
C PRO A 148 -5.31 18.03 10.43
N ILE A 149 -6.54 17.53 10.62
CA ILE A 149 -6.99 17.03 11.91
C ILE A 149 -6.80 15.53 11.92
N LEU A 150 -5.97 15.02 12.81
CA LEU A 150 -5.70 13.59 12.96
C LEU A 150 -6.25 13.08 14.30
N SER A 151 -6.37 11.78 14.45
CA SER A 151 -6.80 11.15 15.69
C SER A 151 -5.66 10.35 16.30
N ARG A 152 -5.21 10.74 17.50
CA ARG A 152 -4.34 9.94 18.34
C ARG A 152 -5.18 9.06 19.25
N LYS A 153 -5.36 7.82 18.84
CA LYS A 153 -6.12 6.82 19.61
C LYS A 153 -7.53 7.28 20.02
N GLY A 154 -8.16 8.07 19.15
CA GLY A 154 -9.51 8.60 19.36
C GLY A 154 -9.57 10.00 19.92
N GLU A 155 -8.45 10.62 20.30
CA GLU A 155 -8.36 12.04 20.66
C GLU A 155 -7.92 12.85 19.44
N PHE A 156 -8.62 13.95 19.14
CA PHE A 156 -8.39 14.73 17.92
C PHE A 156 -7.29 15.77 18.15
N GLU A 157 -6.38 15.85 17.19
CA GLU A 157 -5.24 16.78 17.19
C GLU A 157 -5.22 17.56 15.88
N GLU A 158 -5.17 18.89 15.97
CA GLU A 158 -4.95 19.78 14.83
C GLU A 158 -3.45 19.96 14.60
N HIS A 159 -3.01 19.75 13.39
CA HIS A 159 -1.62 19.91 12.99
C HIS A 159 -1.50 21.04 11.96
N GLN A 160 -0.31 21.62 11.82
CA GLN A 160 0.01 22.67 10.86
C GLN A 160 1.18 22.23 9.99
N GLY A 161 1.08 22.43 8.69
CA GLY A 161 2.13 22.10 7.73
C GLY A 161 1.76 21.00 6.76
N ASP A 162 2.77 20.41 6.13
CA ASP A 162 2.62 19.33 5.16
C ASP A 162 2.26 18.02 5.85
N SER A 163 1.29 17.32 5.29
CA SER A 163 0.78 16.06 5.88
C SER A 163 1.80 14.93 5.88
N SER A 164 2.66 14.85 4.85
CA SER A 164 3.69 13.81 4.76
C SER A 164 4.78 14.01 5.81
N GLU A 165 5.19 15.26 6.03
CA GLU A 165 6.15 15.63 7.06
C GLU A 165 5.61 15.34 8.46
N ILE A 166 4.36 15.73 8.73
CA ILE A 166 3.70 15.52 10.03
C ILE A 166 3.67 14.04 10.40
N VAL A 167 3.22 13.16 9.50
CA VAL A 167 3.11 11.73 9.83
C VAL A 167 4.46 11.05 9.99
N VAL A 168 5.49 11.51 9.27
CA VAL A 168 6.86 11.00 9.43
C VAL A 168 7.46 11.46 10.76
N ASP A 169 7.29 12.72 11.14
CA ASP A 169 7.77 13.25 12.42
C ASP A 169 7.14 12.51 13.60
N GLU A 170 5.84 12.23 13.55
CA GLU A 170 5.14 11.50 14.60
C GLU A 170 5.56 10.01 14.65
N ALA A 171 5.78 9.38 13.49
CA ALA A 171 6.33 8.05 13.40
C ALA A 171 7.75 7.98 13.98
N LEU A 172 8.58 8.97 13.71
CA LEU A 172 9.94 9.08 14.26
C LEU A 172 9.95 9.24 15.78
N LYS A 173 9.04 10.03 16.35
CA LYS A 173 8.88 10.15 17.82
C LYS A 173 8.55 8.80 18.43
N PHE A 174 7.68 8.02 17.81
CA PHE A 174 7.35 6.65 18.23
C PHE A 174 8.57 5.73 18.14
N ILE A 175 9.25 5.68 16.99
CA ILE A 175 10.44 4.83 16.78
C ILE A 175 11.51 5.17 17.81
N GLU A 176 11.85 6.44 17.98
CA GLU A 176 12.87 6.91 18.92
C GLU A 176 12.52 6.53 20.37
N THR A 177 11.26 6.72 20.76
CA THR A 177 10.79 6.40 22.11
C THR A 177 10.92 4.92 22.42
N GLU A 178 10.50 4.05 21.53
CA GLU A 178 10.54 2.60 21.75
C GLU A 178 11.97 2.04 21.60
N ALA A 179 12.76 2.55 20.62
CA ALA A 179 14.15 2.13 20.43
C ALA A 179 15.03 2.47 21.64
N LYS A 180 14.87 3.65 22.25
CA LYS A 180 15.57 4.03 23.50
C LYS A 180 15.26 3.10 24.68
N GLN A 181 14.14 2.38 24.62
CA GLN A 181 13.77 1.35 25.60
C GLN A 181 14.26 -0.05 25.19
N GLY A 182 15.03 -0.17 24.12
CA GLY A 182 15.51 -1.44 23.58
C GLY A 182 14.41 -2.30 22.94
N LYS A 183 13.31 -1.70 22.50
CA LYS A 183 12.19 -2.42 21.87
C LYS A 183 12.24 -2.31 20.37
N LEU A 184 11.98 -3.42 19.70
CA LEU A 184 11.80 -3.45 18.25
C LEU A 184 10.45 -2.81 17.85
N THR A 185 10.47 -2.05 16.75
CA THR A 185 9.28 -1.37 16.24
C THR A 185 8.85 -1.94 14.90
N PHE A 186 7.54 -2.04 14.72
CA PHE A 186 6.88 -2.16 13.42
C PHE A 186 6.09 -0.87 13.19
N THR A 187 6.52 -0.09 12.22
CA THR A 187 5.97 1.23 11.95
C THR A 187 5.38 1.29 10.56
N VAL A 188 4.10 1.61 10.48
CA VAL A 188 3.37 1.80 9.22
C VAL A 188 3.12 3.29 9.01
N ILE A 189 3.60 3.84 7.90
CA ILE A 189 3.42 5.24 7.50
C ILE A 189 2.68 5.24 6.17
N TRP A 190 1.40 5.57 6.20
CA TRP A 190 0.57 5.65 5.02
C TRP A 190 0.18 7.08 4.73
N PHE A 191 0.77 7.63 3.68
CA PHE A 191 0.53 9.01 3.27
C PHE A 191 -0.91 9.24 2.79
N GLY A 192 -1.34 10.50 2.82
CA GLY A 192 -2.53 10.99 2.13
C GLY A 192 -2.22 11.51 0.73
N THR A 193 -0.94 11.64 0.39
CA THR A 193 -0.38 12.28 -0.81
C THR A 193 0.22 11.25 -1.79
N PRO A 194 0.17 11.52 -3.08
CA PRO A 194 -0.43 12.66 -3.78
C PRO A 194 -1.89 12.46 -4.21
N HIS A 195 -2.80 12.13 -3.30
CA HIS A 195 -4.24 11.98 -3.59
C HIS A 195 -4.93 13.35 -3.71
N SER A 196 -5.85 13.49 -4.64
CA SER A 196 -6.65 14.72 -4.79
C SER A 196 -7.58 14.99 -3.58
N PRO A 197 -7.85 16.28 -3.22
CA PRO A 197 -7.38 17.51 -3.85
C PRO A 197 -5.91 17.79 -3.56
N PHE A 198 -5.18 18.34 -4.53
CA PHE A 198 -3.74 18.57 -4.40
C PHE A 198 -3.47 19.92 -3.75
N ARG A 199 -2.72 19.94 -2.65
CA ARG A 199 -2.40 21.14 -1.85
C ARG A 199 -0.93 21.12 -1.40
N ALA A 200 -0.03 21.35 -2.34
CA ALA A 200 1.40 21.46 -2.03
C ALA A 200 1.75 22.81 -1.39
N ALA A 201 2.88 22.87 -0.71
CA ALA A 201 3.51 24.11 -0.30
C ALA A 201 3.99 24.90 -1.53
N GLU A 202 3.99 26.23 -1.47
CA GLU A 202 4.37 27.07 -2.61
C GLU A 202 5.82 26.79 -3.04
N GLU A 203 6.71 26.65 -2.08
CA GLU A 203 8.12 26.32 -2.30
C GLU A 203 8.32 24.99 -3.06
N ASP A 204 7.50 23.99 -2.82
CA ASP A 204 7.58 22.68 -3.46
C ASP A 204 7.01 22.67 -4.88
N THR A 205 6.30 23.73 -5.27
CA THR A 205 5.70 23.86 -6.60
C THR A 205 6.55 24.68 -7.57
N THR A 206 7.63 25.32 -7.14
CA THR A 206 8.38 26.28 -7.94
C THR A 206 9.01 25.71 -9.19
N GLU A 207 9.51 24.47 -9.15
CA GLU A 207 10.10 23.79 -10.31
C GLU A 207 9.04 23.40 -11.38
N PHE A 208 7.75 23.46 -11.05
CA PHE A 208 6.63 23.06 -11.90
C PHE A 208 5.78 24.26 -12.38
N ALA A 209 6.31 25.48 -12.35
CA ALA A 209 5.57 26.72 -12.64
C ALA A 209 4.94 26.74 -14.05
N ASP A 210 5.52 26.01 -15.01
CA ASP A 210 5.02 25.93 -16.40
C ASP A 210 3.88 24.90 -16.58
N LEU A 211 3.56 24.13 -15.56
CA LEU A 211 2.47 23.16 -15.59
C LEU A 211 1.13 23.77 -15.16
N ASP A 212 0.03 23.10 -15.50
CA ASP A 212 -1.27 23.44 -14.95
C ASP A 212 -1.30 23.30 -13.42
N GLN A 213 -2.21 24.02 -12.75
CA GLN A 213 -2.26 24.08 -11.30
C GLN A 213 -2.41 22.71 -10.63
N GLN A 214 -3.18 21.81 -11.24
CA GLN A 214 -3.41 20.48 -10.70
C GLN A 214 -2.12 19.66 -10.72
N SER A 215 -1.46 19.59 -11.89
CA SER A 215 -0.19 18.87 -12.07
C SER A 215 0.93 19.47 -11.22
N ARG A 216 0.99 20.82 -11.16
CA ARG A 216 1.95 21.56 -10.32
C ARG A 216 1.84 21.17 -8.84
N ASN A 217 0.63 21.19 -8.29
CA ASN A 217 0.41 20.83 -6.88
C ASN A 217 0.66 19.33 -6.63
N HIS A 218 0.22 18.47 -7.54
CA HIS A 218 0.46 17.03 -7.44
C HIS A 218 1.95 16.69 -7.34
N TYR A 219 2.79 17.27 -8.19
CA TYR A 219 4.25 17.05 -8.10
C TYR A 219 4.87 17.73 -6.89
N GLY A 220 4.35 18.87 -6.45
CA GLY A 220 4.78 19.51 -5.22
C GLY A 220 4.56 18.63 -3.99
N GLU A 221 3.44 17.92 -3.92
CA GLU A 221 3.18 16.93 -2.86
C GLU A 221 4.17 15.77 -2.91
N LEU A 222 4.57 15.30 -4.10
CA LEU A 222 5.59 14.26 -4.26
C LEU A 222 6.99 14.73 -3.84
N VAL A 223 7.31 16.02 -4.02
CA VAL A 223 8.56 16.61 -3.49
C VAL A 223 8.59 16.56 -1.97
N ALA A 224 7.50 16.94 -1.29
CA ALA A 224 7.39 16.87 0.16
C ALA A 224 7.43 15.41 0.68
N LEU A 225 6.77 14.50 -0.02
CA LEU A 225 6.82 13.07 0.29
C LEU A 225 8.23 12.50 0.16
N ASP A 226 8.95 12.80 -0.93
CA ASP A 226 10.33 12.35 -1.13
C ASP A 226 11.27 12.91 -0.05
N ARG A 227 11.10 14.19 0.31
CA ARG A 227 11.83 14.83 1.43
C ARG A 227 11.55 14.09 2.75
N SER A 228 10.31 13.67 2.99
CA SER A 228 9.91 12.91 4.18
C SER A 228 10.56 11.52 4.24
N VAL A 229 10.73 10.84 3.10
CA VAL A 229 11.55 9.61 2.99
C VAL A 229 12.99 9.88 3.41
N GLY A 230 13.59 10.99 2.94
CA GLY A 230 14.93 11.42 3.31
C GLY A 230 15.08 11.68 4.82
N THR A 231 14.11 12.37 5.40
CA THR A 231 14.05 12.66 6.85
C THR A 231 14.02 11.39 7.68
N LEU A 232 13.17 10.43 7.30
CA LEU A 232 13.11 9.13 7.98
C LEU A 232 14.45 8.39 7.92
N ARG A 233 15.04 8.26 6.72
CA ARG A 233 16.33 7.59 6.50
C ARG A 233 17.47 8.25 7.30
N ALA A 234 17.51 9.57 7.35
CA ALA A 234 18.51 10.32 8.12
C ALA A 234 18.35 10.04 9.62
N LYS A 235 17.13 10.08 10.15
CA LYS A 235 16.86 9.85 11.57
C LYS A 235 17.14 8.41 12.01
N LEU A 236 16.84 7.42 11.18
CA LEU A 236 17.21 6.02 11.47
C LEU A 236 18.74 5.85 11.61
N ARG A 237 19.53 6.56 10.79
CA ARG A 237 21.01 6.59 10.91
C ARG A 237 21.46 7.30 12.19
N GLU A 238 20.86 8.44 12.53
CA GLU A 238 21.15 9.17 13.78
C GLU A 238 20.87 8.32 15.01
N LEU A 239 19.82 7.50 14.97
CA LEU A 239 19.47 6.55 16.02
C LEU A 239 20.32 5.28 16.03
N GLU A 240 21.24 5.13 15.08
CA GLU A 240 22.13 3.96 14.90
C GLU A 240 21.36 2.64 14.68
N ILE A 241 20.12 2.69 14.16
CA ILE A 241 19.30 1.51 13.86
C ILE A 241 19.08 1.26 12.37
N ALA A 242 19.57 2.14 11.50
CA ALA A 242 19.34 2.05 10.05
C ALA A 242 19.85 0.72 9.47
N ASP A 243 21.02 0.24 9.90
CA ASP A 243 21.61 -0.98 9.36
C ASP A 243 20.72 -2.21 9.60
N ASN A 244 20.05 -2.26 10.75
CA ASN A 244 19.12 -3.33 11.09
C ASN A 244 17.66 -2.86 11.08
N THR A 245 17.30 -2.08 10.07
CA THR A 245 15.91 -1.71 9.77
C THR A 245 15.55 -2.24 8.37
N LEU A 246 14.52 -3.08 8.30
CA LEU A 246 13.87 -3.45 7.06
C LEU A 246 12.90 -2.34 6.69
N PHE A 247 13.29 -1.51 5.72
CA PHE A 247 12.49 -0.40 5.23
C PHE A 247 11.91 -0.73 3.86
N TRP A 248 10.59 -0.80 3.75
CA TRP A 248 9.85 -1.12 2.54
C TRP A 248 9.01 0.08 2.10
N TYR A 249 9.21 0.54 0.86
CA TYR A 249 8.44 1.59 0.22
C TYR A 249 7.63 1.08 -0.94
N CYS A 250 6.38 1.52 -1.08
CA CYS A 250 5.51 1.28 -2.24
C CYS A 250 4.41 2.35 -2.38
N SER A 251 3.50 2.17 -3.34
CA SER A 251 2.25 2.92 -3.44
C SER A 251 1.05 1.99 -3.37
N ASP A 252 -0.14 2.52 -3.05
CA ASP A 252 -1.35 1.72 -2.85
C ASP A 252 -2.11 1.42 -4.15
N ASN A 253 -1.90 2.16 -5.21
CA ASN A 253 -2.36 1.90 -6.57
C ASN A 253 -1.58 2.74 -7.58
N GLY A 254 -1.80 2.47 -8.87
CA GLY A 254 -1.16 3.20 -9.95
C GLY A 254 -1.60 4.65 -10.05
N GLY A 255 -0.87 5.41 -10.86
CA GLY A 255 -0.96 6.86 -10.99
C GLY A 255 -2.29 7.38 -11.53
N LEU A 256 -2.48 8.67 -11.39
CA LEU A 256 -3.71 9.37 -11.73
C LEU A 256 -3.76 9.78 -13.21
N PRO A 257 -4.94 9.76 -13.86
CA PRO A 257 -5.11 10.37 -15.17
C PRO A 257 -5.12 11.90 -15.07
N LYS A 258 -4.81 12.57 -16.17
CA LYS A 258 -4.89 14.05 -16.35
C LYS A 258 -3.85 14.83 -15.52
N ILE A 259 -2.83 14.20 -15.03
CA ILE A 259 -1.63 14.86 -14.51
C ILE A 259 -0.62 14.89 -15.65
N THR A 260 -0.01 16.05 -15.90
CA THR A 260 0.95 16.25 -16.99
C THR A 260 2.33 16.58 -16.45
N PRO A 261 3.41 16.06 -17.05
CA PRO A 261 3.43 15.33 -18.32
C PRO A 261 2.91 13.88 -18.23
N GLU A 262 2.99 13.19 -17.09
CA GLU A 262 2.55 11.80 -16.95
C GLU A 262 2.64 11.28 -15.51
N THR A 263 2.06 10.10 -15.19
CA THR A 263 2.17 9.47 -13.86
C THR A 263 2.56 8.00 -13.91
N VAL A 264 2.43 7.35 -15.06
CA VAL A 264 2.52 5.87 -15.15
C VAL A 264 3.70 5.35 -15.98
N GLY A 265 4.62 6.22 -16.45
CA GLY A 265 5.81 5.82 -17.22
C GLY A 265 5.47 5.18 -18.57
N GLY A 266 4.44 5.67 -19.25
CA GLY A 266 3.96 5.14 -20.52
C GLY A 266 3.23 3.81 -20.42
N LEU A 267 2.98 3.27 -19.23
CA LEU A 267 2.18 2.07 -19.01
C LEU A 267 0.70 2.33 -19.34
N ARG A 268 -0.02 1.30 -19.78
CA ARG A 268 -1.43 1.42 -20.12
C ARG A 268 -2.33 1.54 -18.90
N GLY A 269 -3.31 2.43 -18.95
CA GLY A 269 -4.32 2.63 -17.90
C GLY A 269 -3.79 3.47 -16.72
N PHE A 270 -4.64 3.65 -15.73
CA PHE A 270 -4.41 4.48 -14.54
C PHE A 270 -5.16 3.87 -13.36
N LYS A 271 -5.11 4.51 -12.19
CA LYS A 271 -5.95 4.20 -11.03
C LYS A 271 -7.35 3.78 -11.45
N GLY A 272 -7.87 2.71 -10.89
CA GLY A 272 -9.17 2.14 -11.23
C GLY A 272 -9.15 1.18 -12.43
N SER A 273 -7.98 0.86 -13.02
CA SER A 273 -7.82 -0.04 -14.16
C SER A 273 -6.93 -1.23 -13.80
N LEU A 274 -7.27 -2.43 -14.29
CA LEU A 274 -6.44 -3.63 -14.11
C LEU A 274 -5.27 -3.74 -15.10
N TYR A 275 -5.06 -2.75 -15.97
CA TYR A 275 -3.84 -2.65 -16.77
C TYR A 275 -2.64 -2.25 -15.92
N GLU A 276 -1.43 -2.36 -16.51
CA GLU A 276 -0.17 -2.11 -15.78
C GLU A 276 -0.14 -0.74 -15.10
N GLY A 277 -0.59 0.35 -15.76
CA GLY A 277 -0.60 1.69 -15.18
C GLY A 277 -1.52 1.88 -13.96
N GLY A 278 -2.46 0.95 -13.73
CA GLY A 278 -3.31 0.96 -12.54
C GLY A 278 -2.83 0.05 -11.41
N LEU A 279 -1.97 -0.93 -11.73
CA LEU A 279 -1.52 -1.96 -10.77
C LEU A 279 -0.03 -1.89 -10.43
N ARG A 280 0.84 -1.57 -11.41
CA ARG A 280 2.28 -1.46 -11.18
C ARG A 280 2.59 -0.16 -10.46
N VAL A 281 3.36 -0.27 -9.39
CA VAL A 281 3.72 0.84 -8.50
C VAL A 281 5.21 0.82 -8.20
N PRO A 282 5.81 1.90 -7.69
CA PRO A 282 7.15 1.88 -7.13
C PRO A 282 7.27 0.81 -6.04
N GLY A 283 8.39 0.10 -5.99
CA GLY A 283 8.67 -0.90 -4.97
C GLY A 283 10.15 -0.93 -4.64
N ILE A 284 10.51 -0.63 -3.39
CA ILE A 284 11.91 -0.60 -2.93
C ILE A 284 11.99 -1.23 -1.54
N ILE A 285 13.03 -2.03 -1.31
CA ILE A 285 13.37 -2.54 0.01
C ILE A 285 14.81 -2.16 0.33
N GLU A 286 15.03 -1.43 1.41
CA GLU A 286 16.34 -1.11 1.96
C GLU A 286 16.50 -1.85 3.30
N TRP A 287 17.56 -2.64 3.44
CA TRP A 287 17.95 -3.30 4.69
C TRP A 287 19.45 -3.58 4.63
N PRO A 288 20.30 -2.61 5.03
CA PRO A 288 21.74 -2.67 4.80
C PRO A 288 22.41 -3.91 5.37
N ALA A 289 21.98 -4.41 6.52
CA ALA A 289 22.55 -5.64 7.12
C ALA A 289 22.31 -6.91 6.30
N GLN A 290 21.30 -6.95 5.40
CA GLN A 290 20.89 -8.17 4.71
C GLN A 290 20.81 -8.03 3.19
N ILE A 291 20.63 -6.82 2.68
CA ILE A 291 20.43 -6.56 1.25
C ILE A 291 21.64 -5.77 0.73
N LYS A 292 22.34 -6.34 -0.25
CA LYS A 292 23.41 -5.65 -0.95
C LYS A 292 22.84 -4.46 -1.73
N ALA A 293 23.50 -3.33 -1.62
CA ALA A 293 23.14 -2.09 -2.33
C ALA A 293 23.17 -2.25 -3.86
N GLY A 294 22.37 -1.44 -4.57
CA GLY A 294 22.37 -1.33 -6.02
C GLY A 294 21.73 -2.50 -6.76
N ARG A 295 20.86 -3.26 -6.10
CA ARG A 295 20.17 -4.38 -6.74
C ARG A 295 18.87 -3.95 -7.41
N ALA A 296 18.57 -4.51 -8.56
CA ALA A 296 17.29 -4.37 -9.25
C ALA A 296 16.78 -5.74 -9.74
N THR A 297 15.47 -5.90 -9.81
CA THR A 297 14.87 -7.17 -10.23
C THR A 297 13.58 -6.97 -11.04
N ASN A 298 13.42 -7.81 -12.07
CA ASN A 298 12.18 -7.98 -12.83
C ASN A 298 11.26 -9.07 -12.24
N TYR A 299 11.58 -9.61 -11.06
CA TYR A 299 10.70 -10.55 -10.39
C TYR A 299 9.36 -9.89 -10.07
N SER A 300 8.26 -10.52 -10.46
CA SER A 300 6.91 -10.01 -10.17
C SER A 300 6.59 -10.21 -8.69
N ALA A 301 6.62 -9.14 -7.92
CA ALA A 301 6.25 -9.11 -6.52
C ALA A 301 5.08 -8.16 -6.28
N GLY A 302 4.42 -8.25 -5.15
CA GLY A 302 3.32 -7.34 -4.81
C GLY A 302 3.12 -7.19 -3.32
N VAL A 303 2.24 -6.29 -2.94
CA VAL A 303 1.97 -5.99 -1.53
C VAL A 303 1.45 -7.20 -0.73
N VAL A 304 0.83 -8.18 -1.39
CA VAL A 304 0.41 -9.44 -0.77
C VAL A 304 1.59 -10.27 -0.24
N ASP A 305 2.80 -10.01 -0.75
CA ASP A 305 4.03 -10.73 -0.38
C ASP A 305 4.65 -10.20 0.92
N ILE A 306 4.22 -9.03 1.40
CA ILE A 306 4.79 -8.38 2.59
C ILE A 306 4.64 -9.25 3.83
N PHE A 307 3.42 -9.67 4.16
CA PHE A 307 3.20 -10.46 5.37
C PHE A 307 3.93 -11.82 5.33
N PRO A 308 3.78 -12.67 4.30
CA PRO A 308 4.52 -13.94 4.26
C PRO A 308 6.04 -13.75 4.26
N THR A 309 6.58 -12.67 3.68
CA THR A 309 8.02 -12.37 3.73
C THR A 309 8.47 -12.06 5.16
N ILE A 310 7.79 -11.17 5.85
CA ILE A 310 8.14 -10.81 7.23
C ILE A 310 7.93 -12.00 8.16
N ALA A 311 6.88 -12.79 7.94
CA ALA A 311 6.62 -14.00 8.72
C ALA A 311 7.75 -15.03 8.60
N GLU A 312 8.29 -15.26 7.40
CA GLU A 312 9.42 -16.16 7.17
C GLU A 312 10.71 -15.60 7.77
N LEU A 313 11.03 -14.32 7.50
CA LEU A 313 12.24 -13.67 8.02
C LEU A 313 12.33 -13.68 9.54
N LEU A 314 11.20 -13.64 10.22
CA LEU A 314 11.12 -13.62 11.69
C LEU A 314 10.74 -14.97 12.30
N GLU A 315 10.59 -16.00 11.47
CA GLU A 315 10.16 -17.34 11.89
C GLU A 315 8.86 -17.31 12.71
N LEU A 316 7.89 -16.51 12.27
CA LEU A 316 6.59 -16.41 12.94
C LEU A 316 5.80 -17.71 12.78
N ASP A 317 5.02 -18.07 13.80
CA ASP A 317 4.13 -19.23 13.75
C ASP A 317 3.14 -19.09 12.57
N THR A 318 2.94 -20.18 11.81
CA THR A 318 2.03 -20.22 10.66
C THR A 318 0.58 -19.92 11.05
N SER A 319 0.20 -20.17 12.31
CA SER A 319 -1.12 -19.81 12.85
C SER A 319 -1.34 -18.29 12.96
N SER A 320 -0.27 -17.48 12.81
CA SER A 320 -0.36 -16.03 12.78
C SER A 320 -0.99 -15.49 11.49
N MET A 321 -1.08 -16.30 10.45
CA MET A 321 -1.71 -15.98 9.17
C MET A 321 -3.02 -16.75 9.00
N LEU A 322 -3.94 -16.16 8.24
CA LEU A 322 -5.16 -16.83 7.81
C LEU A 322 -4.99 -17.38 6.39
N TYR A 323 -5.41 -18.61 6.14
CA TYR A 323 -5.31 -19.25 4.83
C TYR A 323 -6.67 -19.27 4.11
N PRO A 324 -6.67 -19.24 2.75
CA PRO A 324 -5.50 -19.26 1.89
C PRO A 324 -4.74 -17.93 1.90
N GLN A 325 -3.39 -18.00 1.89
CA GLN A 325 -2.53 -16.84 1.61
C GLN A 325 -2.40 -16.67 0.09
N ASP A 326 -2.41 -15.45 -0.42
CA ASP A 326 -2.23 -15.16 -1.85
C ASP A 326 -0.80 -14.74 -2.17
N GLY A 327 -0.08 -14.17 -1.21
CA GLY A 327 1.32 -13.81 -1.31
C GLY A 327 2.28 -15.00 -1.27
N LEU A 328 3.53 -14.73 -1.62
CA LEU A 328 4.70 -15.59 -1.44
C LEU A 328 5.74 -14.84 -0.62
N SER A 329 6.54 -15.56 0.14
CA SER A 329 7.70 -14.96 0.77
C SER A 329 8.77 -14.59 -0.26
N LEU A 330 9.33 -13.39 -0.11
CA LEU A 330 10.46 -12.90 -0.86
C LEU A 330 11.80 -13.07 -0.11
N ALA A 331 11.82 -13.75 1.05
CA ALA A 331 12.99 -13.87 1.88
C ALA A 331 14.19 -14.43 1.11
N SER A 332 14.00 -15.48 0.32
CA SER A 332 15.04 -16.03 -0.55
C SER A 332 15.54 -15.04 -1.60
N LEU A 333 14.66 -14.18 -2.14
CA LEU A 333 15.02 -13.13 -3.10
C LEU A 333 15.86 -12.04 -2.43
N LEU A 334 15.58 -11.69 -1.19
CA LEU A 334 16.33 -10.66 -0.46
C LEU A 334 17.76 -11.09 -0.19
N HIS A 335 18.00 -12.36 0.15
CA HIS A 335 19.31 -12.90 0.44
C HIS A 335 20.10 -13.38 -0.79
N ASN A 336 19.44 -13.60 -1.93
CA ASN A 336 20.10 -14.11 -3.13
C ASN A 336 20.71 -12.98 -3.96
N GLU A 337 22.02 -13.03 -4.22
CA GLU A 337 22.69 -12.05 -5.08
C GLU A 337 22.38 -12.24 -6.58
N LEU A 338 22.07 -13.47 -6.99
CA LEU A 338 21.73 -13.81 -8.38
C LEU A 338 20.22 -13.73 -8.59
N LEU A 339 19.77 -12.63 -9.19
CA LEU A 339 18.34 -12.40 -9.46
C LEU A 339 17.92 -12.74 -10.89
N GLU A 340 18.89 -13.04 -11.78
CA GLU A 340 18.59 -13.43 -13.15
C GLU A 340 17.90 -14.80 -13.22
N GLY A 341 16.83 -14.86 -14.00
CA GLY A 341 16.08 -16.09 -14.24
C GLY A 341 15.14 -16.50 -13.12
N LEU A 342 15.07 -15.78 -12.02
CA LEU A 342 14.07 -16.03 -10.98
C LEU A 342 12.67 -15.69 -11.52
N ILE A 343 11.78 -16.65 -11.48
CA ILE A 343 10.39 -16.51 -11.94
C ILE A 343 9.47 -16.90 -10.80
N ARG A 344 8.43 -16.07 -10.57
CA ARG A 344 7.37 -16.38 -9.62
C ARG A 344 6.58 -17.61 -10.11
N ASP A 345 6.46 -18.62 -9.28
CA ASP A 345 5.77 -19.89 -9.57
C ASP A 345 4.28 -19.88 -9.14
N LYS A 346 3.86 -18.86 -8.36
CA LYS A 346 2.47 -18.62 -7.96
C LYS A 346 1.94 -17.37 -8.65
N PRO A 347 0.73 -17.39 -9.23
CA PRO A 347 0.19 -16.20 -9.89
C PRO A 347 -0.04 -15.04 -8.89
N LEU A 348 0.19 -13.81 -9.35
CA LEU A 348 -0.42 -12.62 -8.75
C LEU A 348 -1.81 -12.45 -9.32
N VAL A 349 -2.78 -12.22 -8.46
CA VAL A 349 -4.18 -12.11 -8.87
C VAL A 349 -4.77 -10.81 -8.34
N PHE A 350 -5.52 -10.14 -9.18
CA PHE A 350 -6.15 -8.86 -8.93
C PHE A 350 -7.63 -8.94 -9.26
N SER A 351 -8.49 -8.46 -8.37
CA SER A 351 -9.92 -8.43 -8.61
C SER A 351 -10.51 -7.12 -8.10
N CYS A 352 -11.19 -6.39 -8.99
CA CYS A 352 -11.84 -5.13 -8.64
C CYS A 352 -12.98 -4.83 -9.63
N PHE A 353 -14.08 -4.29 -9.14
CA PHE A 353 -15.24 -3.87 -9.94
C PHE A 353 -15.83 -4.98 -10.84
N GLY A 354 -15.73 -6.24 -10.42
CA GLY A 354 -16.21 -7.39 -11.21
C GLY A 354 -15.27 -7.83 -12.34
N GLU A 355 -14.09 -7.22 -12.45
CA GLU A 355 -13.03 -7.60 -13.37
C GLU A 355 -11.93 -8.37 -12.62
N THR A 356 -11.21 -9.23 -13.32
CA THR A 356 -10.11 -10.03 -12.75
C THR A 356 -8.90 -10.00 -13.68
N ALA A 357 -7.70 -9.90 -13.10
CA ALA A 357 -6.45 -10.09 -13.83
C ALA A 357 -5.58 -11.11 -13.11
N ILE A 358 -4.80 -11.86 -13.87
CA ILE A 358 -3.78 -12.79 -13.37
C ILE A 358 -2.47 -12.51 -14.08
N ILE A 359 -1.39 -12.40 -13.30
CA ILE A 359 -0.02 -12.41 -13.81
C ILE A 359 0.63 -13.72 -13.38
N TYR A 360 1.01 -14.54 -14.36
CA TYR A 360 1.74 -15.76 -14.14
C TYR A 360 2.96 -15.81 -15.05
N LYS A 361 4.13 -15.89 -14.45
CA LYS A 361 5.42 -15.69 -15.14
C LYS A 361 5.42 -14.31 -15.83
N ASN A 362 5.49 -14.26 -17.14
CA ASN A 362 5.47 -13.01 -17.90
C ASN A 362 4.12 -12.74 -18.59
N LEU A 363 3.18 -13.65 -18.49
CA LEU A 363 1.87 -13.49 -19.13
C LEU A 363 0.86 -12.89 -18.18
N LYS A 364 0.10 -11.92 -18.67
CA LYS A 364 -1.03 -11.31 -17.98
C LYS A 364 -2.32 -11.62 -18.74
N LEU A 365 -3.25 -12.29 -18.07
CA LEU A 365 -4.61 -12.52 -18.55
C LEU A 365 -5.55 -11.56 -17.83
N LEU A 366 -6.37 -10.85 -18.59
CA LEU A 366 -7.45 -10.00 -18.07
C LEU A 366 -8.81 -10.58 -18.50
N GLN A 367 -9.73 -10.60 -17.54
CA GLN A 367 -11.17 -10.79 -17.76
C GLN A 367 -11.86 -9.47 -17.44
N LEU A 368 -12.32 -8.78 -18.49
CA LEU A 368 -12.87 -7.45 -18.41
C LEU A 368 -14.39 -7.46 -18.67
N GLY A 369 -15.11 -6.55 -18.00
CA GLY A 369 -16.54 -6.34 -18.20
C GLY A 369 -17.20 -5.77 -16.96
N ARG A 370 -17.54 -4.48 -16.99
CA ARG A 370 -18.15 -3.75 -15.87
C ARG A 370 -19.61 -3.41 -16.15
N GLY A 371 -20.43 -3.37 -15.10
CA GLY A 371 -21.81 -2.89 -15.16
C GLY A 371 -22.63 -3.60 -16.23
N LYS A 372 -23.21 -2.84 -17.19
CA LYS A 372 -24.02 -3.39 -18.30
C LYS A 372 -23.20 -4.32 -19.22
N SER A 373 -21.89 -4.17 -19.26
CA SER A 373 -20.97 -5.00 -20.06
C SER A 373 -20.55 -6.28 -19.34
N ALA A 374 -20.91 -6.48 -18.07
CA ALA A 374 -20.59 -7.69 -17.30
C ALA A 374 -21.13 -8.98 -17.97
N LYS A 375 -22.20 -8.88 -18.78
CA LYS A 375 -22.75 -9.99 -19.56
C LYS A 375 -21.94 -10.34 -20.81
N LYS A 376 -20.97 -9.49 -21.22
CA LYS A 376 -20.06 -9.71 -22.34
C LYS A 376 -18.63 -9.62 -21.84
N GLN A 377 -18.18 -10.70 -21.20
CA GLN A 377 -16.80 -10.80 -20.77
C GLN A 377 -15.87 -10.77 -21.98
N ARG A 378 -14.82 -9.97 -21.87
CA ARG A 378 -13.75 -9.84 -22.84
C ARG A 378 -12.46 -10.32 -22.20
N TYR A 379 -11.72 -11.17 -22.92
CA TYR A 379 -10.43 -11.66 -22.46
C TYR A 379 -9.31 -11.03 -23.28
N GLU A 380 -8.26 -10.62 -22.58
CA GLU A 380 -7.04 -10.09 -23.19
C GLU A 380 -5.84 -10.79 -22.55
N VAL A 381 -4.80 -11.08 -23.34
CA VAL A 381 -3.53 -11.63 -22.85
C VAL A 381 -2.38 -10.81 -23.42
N TYR A 382 -1.43 -10.48 -22.53
CA TYR A 382 -0.24 -9.72 -22.87
C TYR A 382 1.01 -10.42 -22.35
N ASP A 383 2.11 -10.31 -23.09
CA ASP A 383 3.43 -10.78 -22.67
C ASP A 383 4.21 -9.57 -22.10
N LEU A 384 4.19 -9.42 -20.80
CA LEU A 384 4.78 -8.26 -20.11
C LEU A 384 6.32 -8.18 -20.21
N LEU A 385 7.00 -9.20 -20.74
CA LEU A 385 8.43 -9.13 -21.01
C LEU A 385 8.73 -8.33 -22.27
N THR A 386 7.88 -8.46 -23.30
CA THR A 386 8.08 -7.85 -24.62
C THR A 386 7.10 -6.72 -24.91
N ASP A 387 5.97 -6.67 -24.21
CA ASP A 387 4.89 -5.69 -24.38
C ASP A 387 4.42 -5.17 -23.01
N THR A 388 5.28 -4.39 -22.35
CA THR A 388 4.97 -3.79 -21.04
C THR A 388 3.83 -2.77 -21.10
N GLN A 389 3.53 -2.24 -22.29
CA GLN A 389 2.48 -1.26 -22.52
C GLN A 389 1.12 -1.89 -22.88
N GLU A 390 1.04 -3.21 -22.92
CA GLU A 390 -0.19 -3.97 -23.17
C GLU A 390 -0.90 -3.54 -24.49
N THR A 391 -0.11 -3.41 -25.56
CA THR A 391 -0.58 -2.91 -26.87
C THR A 391 -1.06 -4.02 -27.78
N GLU A 392 -0.51 -5.24 -27.69
CA GLU A 392 -0.79 -6.35 -28.57
C GLU A 392 -1.50 -7.50 -27.84
N ASN A 393 -2.83 -7.57 -27.94
CA ASN A 393 -3.60 -8.67 -27.35
C ASN A 393 -3.35 -9.99 -28.11
N ILE A 394 -2.65 -10.92 -27.44
CA ILE A 394 -2.29 -12.22 -28.01
C ILE A 394 -3.24 -13.36 -27.58
N TYR A 395 -4.41 -13.04 -27.01
CA TYR A 395 -5.37 -14.04 -26.51
C TYR A 395 -5.76 -15.08 -27.55
N SER A 396 -5.96 -14.65 -28.81
CA SER A 396 -6.33 -15.54 -29.91
C SER A 396 -5.15 -16.32 -30.52
N ARG A 397 -3.90 -15.97 -30.19
CA ARG A 397 -2.68 -16.51 -30.82
C ARG A 397 -1.95 -17.57 -29.99
N LYS A 398 -2.25 -17.66 -28.68
CA LYS A 398 -1.61 -18.59 -27.75
C LYS A 398 -2.61 -19.55 -27.13
N ASP A 399 -2.16 -20.73 -26.76
CA ASP A 399 -2.92 -21.57 -25.86
C ASP A 399 -2.88 -20.96 -24.45
N ASN A 400 -4.04 -20.46 -24.03
CA ASN A 400 -4.23 -19.77 -22.75
C ASN A 400 -5.01 -20.65 -21.75
N ALA A 401 -5.17 -21.94 -22.01
CA ALA A 401 -5.96 -22.84 -21.15
C ALA A 401 -5.47 -22.81 -19.71
N ALA A 402 -4.16 -22.96 -19.49
CA ALA A 402 -3.60 -22.96 -18.14
C ALA A 402 -3.86 -21.65 -17.37
N LEU A 403 -3.76 -20.50 -18.03
CA LEU A 403 -4.07 -19.18 -17.39
C LEU A 403 -5.55 -19.07 -17.05
N ARG A 404 -6.43 -19.55 -17.93
CA ARG A 404 -7.88 -19.55 -17.65
C ARG A 404 -8.24 -20.48 -16.51
N ASP A 405 -7.63 -21.65 -16.45
CA ASP A 405 -7.86 -22.61 -15.38
C ASP A 405 -7.41 -22.03 -14.02
N MET A 406 -6.23 -21.38 -13.96
CA MET A 406 -5.77 -20.67 -12.77
C MET A 406 -6.74 -19.55 -12.34
N MET A 407 -7.29 -18.80 -13.32
CA MET A 407 -8.27 -17.74 -13.02
C MET A 407 -9.57 -18.31 -12.47
N LEU A 408 -10.07 -19.40 -13.04
CA LEU A 408 -11.30 -20.07 -12.58
C LEU A 408 -11.11 -20.68 -11.17
N GLU A 409 -9.97 -21.30 -10.93
CA GLU A 409 -9.61 -21.85 -9.61
C GLU A 409 -9.54 -20.75 -8.56
N PHE A 410 -8.89 -19.64 -8.89
CA PHE A 410 -8.86 -18.47 -8.00
C PHE A 410 -10.26 -17.92 -7.72
N GLN A 411 -11.10 -17.73 -8.75
CA GLN A 411 -12.46 -17.23 -8.59
C GLN A 411 -13.32 -18.16 -7.72
N ALA A 412 -13.18 -19.49 -7.89
CA ALA A 412 -13.84 -20.48 -7.03
C ALA A 412 -13.34 -20.41 -5.58
N SER A 413 -12.04 -20.25 -5.37
CA SER A 413 -11.44 -20.05 -4.05
C SER A 413 -11.94 -18.74 -3.41
N LEU A 414 -11.98 -17.67 -4.19
CA LEU A 414 -12.47 -16.37 -3.74
C LEU A 414 -13.95 -16.42 -3.31
N ALA A 415 -14.79 -17.12 -4.06
CA ALA A 415 -16.21 -17.29 -3.72
C ALA A 415 -16.39 -17.96 -2.35
N ARG A 416 -15.54 -18.93 -1.99
CA ARG A 416 -15.53 -19.55 -0.65
C ARG A 416 -15.13 -18.55 0.44
N SER A 417 -14.11 -17.76 0.20
CA SER A 417 -13.67 -16.71 1.15
C SER A 417 -14.74 -15.65 1.39
N ILE A 418 -15.40 -15.20 0.31
CA ILE A 418 -16.51 -14.24 0.41
C ILE A 418 -17.65 -14.81 1.24
N ALA A 419 -17.93 -16.12 1.11
CA ALA A 419 -18.92 -16.83 1.93
C ALA A 419 -18.45 -17.09 3.38
N GLY A 420 -17.30 -16.58 3.79
CA GLY A 420 -16.77 -16.70 5.15
C GLY A 420 -16.19 -18.06 5.50
N GLN A 421 -15.97 -18.95 4.51
CA GLN A 421 -15.48 -20.33 4.76
C GLN A 421 -14.01 -20.40 5.19
N ASP A 422 -13.29 -19.29 5.16
CA ASP A 422 -11.90 -19.20 5.66
C ASP A 422 -11.83 -19.00 7.19
N TYR A 423 -12.97 -18.69 7.84
CA TYR A 423 -13.04 -18.45 9.27
C TYR A 423 -13.60 -19.66 10.01
N PRO A 424 -13.27 -19.85 11.32
CA PRO A 424 -13.96 -20.79 12.16
C PRO A 424 -15.48 -20.54 12.14
N GLU A 425 -16.31 -21.59 12.12
CA GLU A 425 -17.79 -21.45 12.10
C GLU A 425 -18.31 -20.54 13.22
N SER A 426 -17.66 -20.56 14.39
CA SER A 426 -18.03 -19.70 15.54
C SER A 426 -17.75 -18.21 15.31
N GLU A 427 -16.95 -17.87 14.30
CA GLU A 427 -16.53 -16.49 14.01
C GLU A 427 -17.16 -15.94 12.73
N VAL A 428 -17.91 -16.75 11.98
CA VAL A 428 -18.60 -16.29 10.77
C VAL A 428 -19.65 -15.25 11.18
N ARG A 429 -19.44 -14.02 10.70
CA ARG A 429 -20.40 -12.91 10.86
C ARG A 429 -21.05 -12.62 9.52
N GLU A 430 -22.23 -11.99 9.57
CA GLU A 430 -22.79 -11.36 8.38
C GLU A 430 -21.76 -10.38 7.79
N GLY A 431 -21.75 -10.23 6.45
CA GLY A 431 -20.79 -9.39 5.76
C GLY A 431 -20.72 -7.97 6.33
N GLU A 432 -19.53 -7.35 6.23
CA GLU A 432 -19.36 -5.97 6.65
C GLU A 432 -20.33 -5.04 5.91
N PRO A 433 -20.87 -4.02 6.58
CA PRO A 433 -21.81 -3.10 5.96
C PRO A 433 -21.16 -2.33 4.81
N GLU A 434 -21.98 -1.96 3.83
CA GLU A 434 -21.55 -1.04 2.76
C GLU A 434 -20.96 0.24 3.34
N PRO A 435 -19.87 0.76 2.77
CA PRO A 435 -19.20 1.95 3.29
C PRO A 435 -20.10 3.18 3.20
N ARG A 436 -20.14 3.95 4.28
CA ARG A 436 -20.94 5.16 4.44
C ARG A 436 -20.09 6.40 4.30
N PHE A 437 -20.70 7.53 3.90
CA PHE A 437 -20.03 8.82 4.08
C PHE A 437 -19.97 9.14 5.57
N TRP A 438 -18.83 9.70 6.04
CA TRP A 438 -18.67 10.09 7.44
C TRP A 438 -19.75 11.09 7.88
N THR A 439 -20.27 11.93 6.96
CA THR A 439 -21.37 12.86 7.23
C THR A 439 -22.70 12.18 7.58
N ASP A 440 -22.84 10.89 7.32
CA ASP A 440 -24.03 10.10 7.64
C ASP A 440 -23.86 9.30 8.94
N VAL A 441 -22.75 9.51 9.65
CA VAL A 441 -22.47 8.95 10.98
C VAL A 441 -22.79 9.99 12.04
N ASP A 442 -23.78 9.72 12.88
CA ASP A 442 -24.32 10.65 13.86
C ASP A 442 -23.24 11.22 14.81
N ALA A 443 -22.25 10.41 15.17
CA ALA A 443 -21.19 10.83 16.08
C ALA A 443 -20.30 11.95 15.53
N TYR A 444 -20.27 12.18 14.21
CA TYR A 444 -19.55 13.30 13.62
C TYR A 444 -20.33 14.60 13.57
N ARG A 445 -21.66 14.57 13.77
CA ARG A 445 -22.52 15.77 13.63
C ARG A 445 -22.14 16.90 14.58
N VAL A 446 -21.64 16.57 15.74
CA VAL A 446 -21.22 17.56 16.75
C VAL A 446 -20.05 18.44 16.30
N TYR A 447 -19.32 18.02 15.29
CA TYR A 447 -18.17 18.74 14.72
C TYR A 447 -18.52 19.50 13.44
N PHE A 448 -19.74 19.41 12.90
CA PHE A 448 -20.08 19.99 11.59
C PHE A 448 -19.93 21.51 11.56
N ASP A 449 -20.29 22.19 12.63
CA ASP A 449 -20.18 23.66 12.70
C ASP A 449 -18.71 24.09 12.75
N ASP A 450 -17.87 23.40 13.49
CA ASP A 450 -16.43 23.69 13.61
C ASP A 450 -15.68 23.38 12.30
N TRP A 451 -16.15 22.38 11.53
CA TRP A 451 -15.51 21.94 10.29
C TRP A 451 -16.10 22.56 9.03
N ARG A 452 -17.17 23.33 9.12
CA ARG A 452 -17.90 23.89 7.98
C ARG A 452 -17.05 24.75 7.08
N ASP A 453 -16.14 25.51 7.64
CA ASP A 453 -15.27 26.45 6.93
C ASP A 453 -13.95 25.81 6.45
N ARG A 454 -13.69 24.55 6.80
CA ARG A 454 -12.51 23.84 6.32
C ARG A 454 -12.67 23.45 4.85
N PRO A 455 -11.71 23.80 3.98
CA PRO A 455 -11.81 23.56 2.53
C PRO A 455 -12.10 22.11 2.17
N GLU A 456 -11.49 21.15 2.87
CA GLU A 456 -11.63 19.72 2.65
C GLU A 456 -13.03 19.18 2.97
N TYR A 457 -13.76 19.82 3.91
CA TYR A 457 -15.07 19.36 4.38
C TYR A 457 -16.24 20.21 3.88
N SER A 458 -16.01 21.47 3.50
CA SER A 458 -17.06 22.43 3.18
C SER A 458 -18.04 21.95 2.11
N SER A 459 -17.57 21.28 1.07
CA SER A 459 -18.42 20.74 0.01
C SER A 459 -19.37 19.63 0.49
N ARG A 460 -18.98 18.87 1.53
CA ARG A 460 -19.77 17.77 2.12
C ARG A 460 -20.74 18.23 3.19
N LEU A 461 -20.47 19.38 3.80
CA LEU A 461 -21.29 19.94 4.88
C LEU A 461 -22.32 20.98 4.40
N ARG A 462 -22.32 21.32 3.09
CA ARG A 462 -23.33 22.22 2.52
C ARG A 462 -24.72 21.61 2.65
N GLY A 463 -25.58 22.26 3.42
CA GLY A 463 -26.97 21.83 3.59
C GLY A 463 -27.21 20.74 4.64
N LYS A 464 -26.18 20.42 5.45
CA LYS A 464 -26.31 19.50 6.61
C LYS A 464 -26.30 20.24 7.93
#